data_2ce2669039a844200a9f09325c3c2f37
#
_entry.id   2ce2669039a844200a9f09325c3c2f37
#
_cell.length_a   1.000
_cell.length_b   1.000
_cell.length_c   1.000
_cell.angle_alpha   90.00
_cell.angle_beta   90.00
_cell.angle_gamma   90.00
#
_symmetry.space_group_name_H-M   'P 1'
#
loop_
_entity.id
_entity.type
_entity.pdbx_description
1 polymer ?
#
loop_
_entity_poly.entity_id
_entity_poly.type
_entity_poly.pdbx_seq_one_letter_code
_entity_poly.pdbx_strand_id
1 'polypeptide(L)' 'SQAAFARRYGFTASAMADWEQGRRKPDPAARTLLAMIQKDQQAVDRLLGHKDAAPPK' A
#
# COMPACT_ATOMS: atom_id res chain seq x y z
N SER A 1 9.56 -4.97 -4.15
CA SER A 1 10.28 -3.70 -4.05
C SER A 1 9.34 -2.57 -3.67
N GLN A 2 9.92 -1.48 -3.25
CA GLN A 2 9.13 -0.29 -2.91
C GLN A 2 8.33 0.23 -4.09
N ALA A 3 8.94 0.23 -5.26
CA ALA A 3 8.26 0.75 -6.44
C ALA A 3 7.06 -0.13 -6.79
N ALA A 4 7.21 -1.43 -6.67
CA ALA A 4 6.11 -2.35 -6.95
C ALA A 4 4.98 -2.17 -5.94
N PHE A 5 5.32 -2.05 -4.67
CA PHE A 5 4.32 -1.83 -3.63
C PHE A 5 3.58 -0.51 -3.87
N ALA A 6 4.32 0.54 -4.16
CA ALA A 6 3.71 1.83 -4.41
C ALA A 6 2.72 1.77 -5.56
N ARG A 7 3.14 1.16 -6.65
CA ARG A 7 2.29 1.07 -7.83
C ARG A 7 1.04 0.25 -7.54
N ARG A 8 1.20 -0.82 -6.78
CA ARG A 8 0.08 -1.70 -6.46
C ARG A 8 -1.02 -0.98 -5.68
N TYR A 9 -0.65 -0.07 -4.80
CA TYR A 9 -1.60 0.56 -3.90
C TYR A 9 -1.81 2.05 -4.18
N GLY A 10 -1.29 2.54 -5.29
CA GLY A 10 -1.57 3.92 -5.69
C GLY A 10 -0.70 4.97 -5.03
N PHE A 11 0.41 4.57 -4.43
CA PHE A 11 1.38 5.52 -3.91
C PHE A 11 2.43 5.82 -4.96
N THR A 12 3.20 6.88 -4.74
CA THR A 12 4.38 7.13 -5.57
C THR A 12 5.61 6.58 -4.86
N ALA A 13 6.59 6.17 -5.65
CA ALA A 13 7.84 5.71 -5.07
C ALA A 13 8.52 6.82 -4.29
N SER A 14 8.39 8.06 -4.78
CA SER A 14 8.97 9.21 -4.11
C SER A 14 8.36 9.43 -2.73
N ALA A 15 7.03 9.34 -2.63
CA ALA A 15 6.37 9.49 -1.35
C ALA A 15 6.81 8.40 -0.38
N MET A 16 6.89 7.16 -0.85
CA MET A 16 7.29 6.07 0.03
C MET A 16 8.72 6.25 0.51
N ALA A 17 9.60 6.72 -0.35
CA ALA A 17 10.97 6.98 0.08
C ALA A 17 11.02 8.05 1.16
N ASP A 18 10.20 9.10 1.01
CA ASP A 18 10.12 10.15 2.02
C ASP A 18 9.63 9.60 3.36
N TRP A 19 8.63 8.74 3.33
CA TRP A 19 8.08 8.16 4.56
C TRP A 19 9.12 7.28 5.25
N GLU A 20 9.83 6.49 4.48
CA GLU A 20 10.82 5.58 5.05
C GLU A 20 12.01 6.33 5.65
N GLN A 21 12.38 7.44 5.03
CA GLN A 21 13.51 8.21 5.51
C GLN A 21 13.12 9.30 6.53
N GLY A 22 11.83 9.38 6.84
CA GLY A 22 11.36 10.32 7.84
C GLY A 22 11.29 11.76 7.37
N ARG A 23 11.41 11.99 6.05
CA ARG A 23 11.30 13.36 5.52
C ARG A 23 9.87 13.86 5.54
N ARG A 24 8.91 12.98 5.35
CA ARG A 24 7.49 13.30 5.40
C ARG A 24 6.75 12.15 6.04
N LYS A 25 5.62 12.48 6.63
CA LYS A 25 4.71 11.45 7.13
C LYS A 25 3.61 11.22 6.13
N PRO A 26 3.07 9.99 6.05
CA PRO A 26 1.91 9.76 5.20
C PRO A 26 0.76 10.66 5.64
N ASP A 27 0.03 11.19 4.67
CA ASP A 27 -1.17 11.94 4.97
C ASP A 27 -2.24 10.99 5.54
N PRO A 28 -3.33 11.54 6.10
CA PRO A 28 -4.32 10.68 6.78
C PRO A 28 -4.91 9.60 5.88
N ALA A 29 -5.18 9.90 4.61
CA ALA A 29 -5.75 8.88 3.73
C ALA A 29 -4.75 7.75 3.47
N ALA A 30 -3.48 8.11 3.26
CA ALA A 30 -2.44 7.10 3.06
C ALA A 30 -2.27 6.24 4.30
N ARG A 31 -2.32 6.87 5.48
CA ARG A 31 -2.21 6.10 6.72
C ARG A 31 -3.35 5.11 6.88
N THR A 32 -4.56 5.52 6.52
CA THR A 32 -5.71 4.63 6.58
C THR A 32 -5.52 3.43 5.67
N LEU A 33 -5.09 3.68 4.44
CA LEU A 33 -4.87 2.57 3.51
C LEU A 33 -3.75 1.66 3.99
N LEU A 34 -2.66 2.23 4.48
CA LEU A 34 -1.55 1.43 4.99
C LEU A 34 -1.98 0.56 6.16
N ALA A 35 -2.83 1.11 7.04
CA ALA A 35 -3.34 0.33 8.17
C ALA A 35 -4.20 -0.84 7.71
N MET A 36 -5.03 -0.61 6.70
CA MET A 36 -5.85 -1.68 6.15
C MET A 36 -5.01 -2.77 5.51
N ILE A 37 -3.99 -2.37 4.76
CA ILE A 37 -3.08 -3.33 4.14
C ILE A 37 -2.40 -4.17 5.22
N GLN A 38 -1.98 -3.53 6.30
CA GLN A 38 -1.31 -4.26 7.37
C GLN A 38 -2.24 -5.24 8.05
N LYS A 39 -3.51 -4.89 8.19
CA LYS A 39 -4.47 -5.77 8.83
C LYS A 39 -4.87 -6.95 7.95
N ASP A 40 -5.11 -6.69 6.67
CA ASP A 40 -5.60 -7.75 5.78
C ASP A 40 -5.27 -7.38 4.34
N GLN A 41 -4.05 -7.66 3.94
CA GLN A 41 -3.58 -7.30 2.61
C GLN A 41 -4.39 -7.98 1.52
N GLN A 42 -4.79 -9.22 1.75
CA GLN A 42 -5.57 -9.94 0.75
C GLN A 42 -6.93 -9.30 0.50
N ALA A 43 -7.56 -8.82 1.56
CA ALA A 43 -8.84 -8.14 1.41
C ALA A 43 -8.68 -6.86 0.61
N VAL A 44 -7.64 -6.08 0.89
CA VAL A 44 -7.40 -4.86 0.13
C VAL A 44 -7.15 -5.18 -1.33
N ASP A 45 -6.32 -6.18 -1.60
CA ASP A 45 -6.03 -6.57 -2.97
C ASP A 45 -7.29 -7.00 -3.72
N ARG A 46 -8.17 -7.73 -3.05
CA ARG A 46 -9.43 -8.16 -3.62
C ARG A 46 -10.30 -6.95 -3.98
N LEU A 47 -10.40 -6.02 -3.05
CA LEU A 47 -11.23 -4.84 -3.26
C LEU A 47 -10.69 -3.95 -4.39
N LEU A 48 -9.38 -3.91 -4.54
CA LEU A 48 -8.75 -3.14 -5.61
C LEU A 48 -8.73 -3.90 -6.94
N GLY A 49 -9.12 -5.16 -6.94
CA GLY A 49 -9.16 -5.94 -8.17
C GLY A 49 -7.83 -6.49 -8.61
N HIS A 50 -6.88 -6.66 -7.72
CA HIS A 50 -5.59 -7.23 -8.07
C HIS A 50 -5.70 -8.72 -8.28
N LYS A 51 -5.36 -9.17 -9.47
CA LYS A 51 -5.49 -10.57 -9.81
C LYS A 51 -4.49 -11.47 -9.14
N ASP A 52 -3.36 -10.92 -8.78
CA ASP A 52 -2.30 -11.68 -8.15
C ASP A 52 -2.46 -11.76 -6.64
N ALA A 53 -3.56 -11.24 -6.11
CA ALA A 53 -3.84 -11.45 -4.70
C ALA A 53 -4.02 -12.94 -4.47
N ALA A 54 -3.45 -13.42 -3.38
CA ALA A 54 -3.58 -14.83 -3.06
C ALA A 54 -5.05 -15.17 -2.91
N PRO A 55 -5.57 -16.15 -3.64
CA PRO A 55 -6.97 -16.45 -3.53
C PRO A 55 -7.26 -17.06 -2.18
N PRO A 56 -8.36 -16.68 -1.58
CA PRO A 56 -8.81 -17.38 -0.39
C PRO A 56 -9.24 -18.77 -0.81
N LYS A 57 -8.92 -19.69 -0.04
CA LYS A 57 -9.31 -21.04 -0.42
C LYS A 57 -10.21 -21.64 0.58
#